data_20043cdcde282e9ff76c1daac66282b1
#
_entry.id   20043cdcde282e9ff76c1daac66282b1
#
_cell.length_a   1.000
_cell.length_b   1.000
_cell.length_c   1.000
_cell.angle_alpha   90.00
_cell.angle_beta   90.00
_cell.angle_gamma   90.00
#
_symmetry.space_group_name_H-M   'P 1'
#
loop_
_entity.id
_entity.type
_entity.pdbx_description
1 polymer ?
#
loop_
_entity_poly.entity_id
_entity_poly.type
_entity_poly.pdbx_seq_one_letter_code
_entity_poly.pdbx_strand_id
1 'polypeptide(L)'
;MRKILWTLLLLLVAVETQAQKNVYGFKVVDEDGKQVKMKAFKGKVLLIVNTATKCGFTPQYKELEALYEQYRDQGFEILDFPCNQFGQQAPGSIEEIHAFCTATFNIQFPQFDKIEVNGPGESPLYTYLKSQQGFAGFDLGNPIGARLHESFSKRDPDYAKNPDIKWNFTKFLIDRKGKVVKRFEPTATSEQIEAEMKKLL
;
A
#
# COMPACT_ATOMS: atom_id res chain seq x y z
N MET A 1 -47.09 22.36 -46.22
CA MET A 1 -45.67 22.06 -45.95
C MET A 1 -45.48 21.96 -44.45
N ARG A 2 -45.45 20.74 -43.92
CA ARG A 2 -45.30 20.47 -42.47
C ARG A 2 -43.81 20.29 -42.16
N LYS A 3 -43.24 21.19 -41.37
CA LYS A 3 -41.86 21.06 -40.86
C LYS A 3 -41.88 20.12 -39.65
N ILE A 4 -41.28 18.93 -39.80
CA ILE A 4 -41.05 17.96 -38.70
C ILE A 4 -39.77 18.40 -37.98
N LEU A 5 -39.93 18.91 -36.76
CA LEU A 5 -38.82 19.18 -35.83
C LEU A 5 -38.38 17.87 -35.17
N TRP A 6 -37.19 17.40 -35.52
CA TRP A 6 -36.55 16.27 -34.80
C TRP A 6 -35.82 16.83 -33.60
N THR A 7 -36.38 16.62 -32.41
CA THR A 7 -35.70 16.87 -31.14
C THR A 7 -34.81 15.70 -30.83
N LEU A 8 -33.51 15.85 -31.00
CA LEU A 8 -32.51 14.88 -30.52
C LEU A 8 -32.44 14.97 -28.98
N LEU A 9 -32.99 13.98 -28.31
CA LEU A 9 -32.85 13.82 -26.86
C LEU A 9 -31.48 13.15 -26.57
N LEU A 10 -30.48 13.96 -26.22
CA LEU A 10 -29.18 13.48 -25.71
C LEU A 10 -29.37 12.92 -24.28
N LEU A 11 -29.47 11.59 -24.16
CA LEU A 11 -29.36 10.89 -22.89
C LEU A 11 -27.91 10.98 -22.41
N LEU A 12 -27.63 11.92 -21.52
CA LEU A 12 -26.41 11.91 -20.70
C LEU A 12 -26.52 10.77 -19.71
N VAL A 13 -25.86 9.64 -20.03
CA VAL A 13 -25.64 8.58 -19.04
C VAL A 13 -24.57 9.09 -18.07
N ALA A 14 -25.02 9.60 -16.93
CA ALA A 14 -24.13 9.87 -15.81
C ALA A 14 -23.60 8.53 -15.29
N VAL A 15 -22.37 8.19 -15.63
CA VAL A 15 -21.65 7.08 -14.96
C VAL A 15 -21.33 7.55 -13.54
N GLU A 16 -22.21 7.25 -12.60
CA GLU A 16 -21.90 7.40 -11.19
C GLU A 16 -20.76 6.42 -10.86
N THR A 17 -19.53 6.91 -10.81
CA THR A 17 -18.42 6.18 -10.21
C THR A 17 -18.71 6.09 -8.72
N GLN A 18 -19.31 4.97 -8.29
CA GLN A 18 -19.45 4.70 -6.85
C GLN A 18 -18.05 4.70 -6.23
N ALA A 19 -17.76 5.71 -5.42
CA ALA A 19 -16.51 5.76 -4.66
C ALA A 19 -16.38 4.47 -3.85
N GLN A 20 -15.23 3.80 -3.97
CA GLN A 20 -14.95 2.55 -3.27
C GLN A 20 -15.05 2.79 -1.75
N LYS A 21 -15.90 2.04 -1.07
CA LYS A 21 -16.16 2.20 0.37
C LYS A 21 -15.09 1.53 1.25
N ASN A 22 -14.32 0.59 0.70
CA ASN A 22 -13.28 -0.16 1.39
C ASN A 22 -12.31 -0.82 0.38
N VAL A 23 -11.25 -1.48 0.86
CA VAL A 23 -10.24 -2.11 0.01
C VAL A 23 -10.75 -3.29 -0.82
N TYR A 24 -11.88 -3.90 -0.48
CA TYR A 24 -12.38 -5.11 -1.17
C TYR A 24 -12.92 -4.87 -2.58
N GLY A 25 -13.11 -3.61 -2.97
CA GLY A 25 -13.51 -3.25 -4.33
C GLY A 25 -12.38 -3.27 -5.35
N PHE A 26 -11.12 -3.36 -4.91
CA PHE A 26 -9.96 -3.33 -5.80
C PHE A 26 -9.55 -4.72 -6.28
N LYS A 27 -8.77 -4.70 -7.38
CA LYS A 27 -8.05 -5.85 -7.91
C LYS A 27 -6.58 -5.51 -7.96
N VAL A 28 -5.74 -6.50 -7.72
CA VAL A 28 -4.28 -6.44 -7.80
C VAL A 28 -3.78 -7.58 -8.67
N VAL A 29 -2.52 -7.56 -9.04
CA VAL A 29 -1.88 -8.64 -9.81
C VAL A 29 -0.92 -9.36 -8.88
N ASP A 30 -0.99 -10.70 -8.83
CA ASP A 30 -0.06 -11.50 -8.04
C ASP A 30 1.28 -11.70 -8.78
N GLU A 31 2.19 -12.41 -8.15
CA GLU A 31 3.52 -12.71 -8.68
C GLU A 31 3.51 -13.55 -9.96
N ASP A 32 2.42 -14.30 -10.22
CA ASP A 32 2.20 -15.09 -11.44
C ASP A 32 1.53 -14.28 -12.57
N GLY A 33 1.27 -12.98 -12.37
CA GLY A 33 0.57 -12.11 -13.32
C GLY A 33 -0.95 -12.29 -13.34
N LYS A 34 -1.54 -13.00 -12.36
CA LYS A 34 -2.99 -13.24 -12.28
C LYS A 34 -3.69 -12.12 -11.52
N GLN A 35 -4.88 -11.75 -11.98
CA GLN A 35 -5.72 -10.82 -11.24
C GLN A 35 -6.32 -11.43 -9.97
N VAL A 36 -6.02 -10.85 -8.82
CA VAL A 36 -6.57 -11.19 -7.50
C VAL A 36 -7.53 -10.09 -7.05
N LYS A 37 -8.75 -10.48 -6.69
CA LYS A 37 -9.72 -9.54 -6.07
C LYS A 37 -9.36 -9.39 -4.59
N MET A 38 -9.19 -8.15 -4.12
CA MET A 38 -8.96 -7.88 -2.68
C MET A 38 -10.05 -8.46 -1.76
N LYS A 39 -11.24 -8.74 -2.31
CA LYS A 39 -12.33 -9.43 -1.61
C LYS A 39 -11.94 -10.84 -1.13
N ALA A 40 -10.91 -11.47 -1.70
CA ALA A 40 -10.40 -12.77 -1.23
C ALA A 40 -9.87 -12.70 0.21
N PHE A 41 -9.44 -11.53 0.66
CA PHE A 41 -8.93 -11.29 2.01
C PHE A 41 -9.99 -10.80 3.00
N LYS A 42 -11.28 -10.85 2.63
CA LYS A 42 -12.38 -10.37 3.48
C LYS A 42 -12.42 -11.13 4.81
N GLY A 43 -12.56 -10.38 5.90
CA GLY A 43 -12.61 -10.93 7.25
C GLY A 43 -11.25 -11.04 7.94
N LYS A 44 -10.16 -10.79 7.21
CA LYS A 44 -8.81 -10.70 7.79
C LYS A 44 -8.47 -9.25 8.16
N VAL A 45 -7.60 -9.08 9.14
CA VAL A 45 -6.86 -7.84 9.39
C VAL A 45 -5.69 -7.82 8.42
N LEU A 46 -5.55 -6.74 7.63
CA LEU A 46 -4.51 -6.68 6.59
C LEU A 46 -3.46 -5.63 6.94
N LEU A 47 -2.20 -5.92 6.62
CA LEU A 47 -1.12 -4.96 6.56
C LEU A 47 -0.65 -4.87 5.11
N ILE A 48 -0.98 -3.77 4.43
CA ILE A 48 -0.58 -3.51 3.05
C ILE A 48 0.71 -2.69 3.08
N VAL A 49 1.76 -3.15 2.41
CA VAL A 49 3.10 -2.52 2.46
C VAL A 49 3.72 -2.39 1.08
N ASN A 50 4.36 -1.25 0.79
CA ASN A 50 5.21 -1.09 -0.39
C ASN A 50 6.67 -1.34 -0.02
N THR A 51 7.34 -2.21 -0.73
CA THR A 51 8.64 -2.74 -0.34
C THR A 51 9.74 -2.54 -1.39
N ALA A 52 10.96 -2.87 -1.01
CA ALA A 52 12.11 -2.86 -1.91
C ALA A 52 13.21 -3.80 -1.37
N THR A 53 14.01 -4.39 -2.28
CA THR A 53 15.06 -5.36 -1.95
C THR A 53 16.43 -4.73 -1.66
N LYS A 54 16.65 -3.45 -2.04
CA LYS A 54 17.93 -2.74 -1.89
C LYS A 54 17.78 -1.45 -1.06
N CYS A 55 16.86 -1.46 -0.09
CA CYS A 55 16.59 -0.33 0.79
C CYS A 55 17.25 -0.52 2.16
N GLY A 56 17.62 0.58 2.83
CA GLY A 56 18.07 0.50 4.22
C GLY A 56 17.02 -0.07 5.18
N PHE A 57 15.73 -0.06 4.79
CA PHE A 57 14.64 -0.68 5.54
C PHE A 57 14.34 -2.14 5.14
N THR A 58 15.04 -2.72 4.14
CA THR A 58 14.83 -4.12 3.72
C THR A 58 14.90 -5.13 4.88
N PRO A 59 15.75 -4.95 5.93
CA PRO A 59 15.74 -5.83 7.08
C PRO A 59 14.41 -5.94 7.82
N GLN A 60 13.47 -4.99 7.64
CA GLN A 60 12.11 -5.09 8.21
C GLN A 60 11.31 -6.29 7.72
N TYR A 61 11.68 -6.90 6.60
CA TYR A 61 11.08 -8.17 6.16
C TYR A 61 11.13 -9.25 7.25
N LYS A 62 12.23 -9.31 8.01
CA LYS A 62 12.37 -10.27 9.11
C LYS A 62 11.31 -10.05 10.21
N GLU A 63 11.06 -8.78 10.55
CA GLU A 63 10.08 -8.42 11.58
C GLU A 63 8.64 -8.62 11.06
N LEU A 64 8.40 -8.31 9.78
CA LEU A 64 7.10 -8.53 9.14
C LEU A 64 6.77 -10.02 9.08
N GLU A 65 7.74 -10.88 8.71
CA GLU A 65 7.55 -12.33 8.70
C GLU A 65 7.28 -12.88 10.10
N ALA A 66 7.99 -12.41 11.12
CA ALA A 66 7.75 -12.82 12.50
C ALA A 66 6.32 -12.45 12.97
N LEU A 67 5.83 -11.25 12.62
CA LEU A 67 4.43 -10.87 12.88
C LEU A 67 3.46 -11.76 12.11
N TYR A 68 3.75 -12.05 10.86
CA TYR A 68 2.90 -12.91 10.03
C TYR A 68 2.81 -14.33 10.63
N GLU A 69 3.93 -14.97 10.92
CA GLU A 69 3.97 -16.30 11.54
C GLU A 69 3.18 -16.35 12.85
N GLN A 70 3.31 -15.31 13.68
CA GLN A 70 2.64 -15.26 14.98
C GLN A 70 1.12 -15.09 14.91
N TYR A 71 0.61 -14.36 13.88
CA TYR A 71 -0.79 -13.91 13.86
C TYR A 71 -1.63 -14.41 12.68
N ARG A 72 -1.03 -15.08 11.68
CA ARG A 72 -1.76 -15.56 10.49
C ARG A 72 -2.95 -16.45 10.84
N ASP A 73 -2.80 -17.33 11.82
CA ASP A 73 -3.86 -18.25 12.25
C ASP A 73 -4.97 -17.54 13.04
N GLN A 74 -4.74 -16.29 13.46
CA GLN A 74 -5.71 -15.42 14.09
C GLN A 74 -6.42 -14.52 13.07
N GLY A 75 -6.13 -14.70 11.76
CA GLY A 75 -6.74 -13.95 10.67
C GLY A 75 -6.02 -12.65 10.33
N PHE A 76 -4.72 -12.57 10.57
CA PHE A 76 -3.84 -11.52 10.06
C PHE A 76 -3.26 -11.91 8.70
N GLU A 77 -3.08 -10.93 7.82
CA GLU A 77 -2.45 -11.11 6.52
C GLU A 77 -1.59 -9.92 6.15
N ILE A 78 -0.43 -10.16 5.54
CA ILE A 78 0.43 -9.13 4.97
C ILE A 78 0.35 -9.21 3.46
N LEU A 79 0.16 -8.06 2.79
CA LEU A 79 0.12 -7.95 1.34
C LEU A 79 1.27 -7.06 0.89
N ASP A 80 2.27 -7.69 0.27
CA ASP A 80 3.53 -7.06 -0.13
C ASP A 80 3.49 -6.61 -1.60
N PHE A 81 3.76 -5.33 -1.82
CA PHE A 81 3.77 -4.71 -3.15
C PHE A 81 5.15 -4.07 -3.40
N PRO A 82 6.05 -4.72 -4.12
CA PRO A 82 7.34 -4.12 -4.48
C PRO A 82 7.18 -2.84 -5.30
N CYS A 83 7.96 -1.81 -4.98
CA CYS A 83 7.89 -0.51 -5.64
C CYS A 83 9.30 0.03 -5.93
N ASN A 84 9.55 0.41 -7.21
CA ASN A 84 10.86 0.88 -7.63
C ASN A 84 10.98 2.42 -7.68
N GLN A 85 9.95 3.17 -7.23
CA GLN A 85 9.92 4.64 -7.34
C GLN A 85 10.88 5.36 -6.38
N PHE A 86 11.34 4.68 -5.31
CA PHE A 86 12.20 5.29 -4.29
C PHE A 86 13.66 4.86 -4.48
N GLY A 87 14.42 5.68 -5.18
CA GLY A 87 15.85 5.44 -5.42
C GLY A 87 16.15 4.20 -6.25
N GLN A 88 15.19 3.68 -7.02
CA GLN A 88 15.32 2.46 -7.83
C GLN A 88 15.78 1.25 -6.99
N GLN A 89 15.24 1.11 -5.78
CA GLN A 89 15.66 0.11 -4.81
C GLN A 89 14.96 -1.25 -4.94
N ALA A 90 14.06 -1.41 -5.93
CA ALA A 90 13.46 -2.68 -6.32
C ALA A 90 13.64 -2.94 -7.84
N PRO A 91 14.89 -3.07 -8.35
CA PRO A 91 15.18 -3.08 -9.80
C PRO A 91 14.86 -4.42 -10.48
N GLY A 92 14.83 -5.53 -9.76
CA GLY A 92 14.62 -6.87 -10.32
C GLY A 92 13.22 -7.09 -10.89
N SER A 93 13.02 -8.19 -11.61
CA SER A 93 11.69 -8.70 -11.96
C SER A 93 10.95 -9.14 -10.70
N ILE A 94 9.64 -9.42 -10.80
CA ILE A 94 8.90 -9.90 -9.62
C ILE A 94 9.40 -11.26 -9.16
N GLU A 95 9.77 -12.14 -10.08
CA GLU A 95 10.33 -13.46 -9.79
C GLU A 95 11.68 -13.36 -9.04
N GLU A 96 12.55 -12.41 -9.46
CA GLU A 96 13.83 -12.16 -8.78
C GLU A 96 13.62 -11.59 -7.38
N ILE A 97 12.64 -10.69 -7.21
CA ILE A 97 12.28 -10.10 -5.91
C ILE A 97 11.73 -11.17 -4.99
N HIS A 98 10.78 -12.00 -5.47
CA HIS A 98 10.21 -13.10 -4.71
C HIS A 98 11.30 -14.11 -4.28
N ALA A 99 12.15 -14.54 -5.22
CA ALA A 99 13.26 -15.45 -4.92
C ALA A 99 14.19 -14.87 -3.84
N PHE A 100 14.51 -13.58 -3.93
CA PHE A 100 15.32 -12.89 -2.90
C PHE A 100 14.63 -12.89 -1.53
N CYS A 101 13.36 -12.52 -1.47
CA CYS A 101 12.60 -12.43 -0.23
C CYS A 101 12.46 -13.81 0.45
N THR A 102 12.13 -14.83 -0.33
CA THR A 102 12.03 -16.21 0.15
C THR A 102 13.37 -16.76 0.63
N ALA A 103 14.44 -16.61 -0.18
CA ALA A 103 15.76 -17.14 0.17
C ALA A 103 16.42 -16.42 1.35
N THR A 104 16.18 -15.09 1.49
CA THR A 104 16.87 -14.27 2.49
C THR A 104 16.10 -14.17 3.81
N PHE A 105 14.77 -14.07 3.74
CA PHE A 105 13.90 -13.79 4.89
C PHE A 105 12.85 -14.86 5.15
N ASN A 106 12.80 -15.92 4.34
CA ASN A 106 11.81 -17.00 4.41
C ASN A 106 10.36 -16.47 4.35
N ILE A 107 10.11 -15.45 3.53
CA ILE A 107 8.80 -14.82 3.42
C ILE A 107 7.74 -15.83 2.97
N GLN A 108 6.64 -15.91 3.74
CA GLN A 108 5.50 -16.79 3.50
C GLN A 108 4.20 -16.02 3.22
N PHE A 109 4.15 -14.72 3.51
CA PHE A 109 2.98 -13.90 3.18
C PHE A 109 2.91 -13.60 1.68
N PRO A 110 1.69 -13.30 1.13
CA PRO A 110 1.48 -13.01 -0.28
C PRO A 110 2.31 -11.83 -0.78
N GLN A 111 3.05 -12.07 -1.88
CA GLN A 111 3.74 -11.05 -2.65
C GLN A 111 3.00 -10.80 -3.96
N PHE A 112 2.89 -9.54 -4.35
CA PHE A 112 2.18 -9.09 -5.55
C PHE A 112 3.15 -8.52 -6.57
N ASP A 113 2.66 -8.30 -7.80
CA ASP A 113 3.44 -7.65 -8.83
C ASP A 113 3.85 -6.23 -8.41
N LYS A 114 4.89 -5.74 -9.08
CA LYS A 114 5.42 -4.39 -8.83
C LYS A 114 4.38 -3.34 -9.20
N ILE A 115 4.28 -2.33 -8.36
CA ILE A 115 3.33 -1.24 -8.57
C ILE A 115 3.99 0.14 -8.45
N GLU A 116 3.31 1.14 -8.99
CA GLU A 116 3.57 2.53 -8.63
C GLU A 116 2.61 2.97 -7.52
N VAL A 117 3.15 3.68 -6.55
CA VAL A 117 2.39 4.15 -5.37
C VAL A 117 2.16 5.67 -5.38
N ASN A 118 2.76 6.37 -6.36
CA ASN A 118 2.60 7.80 -6.60
C ASN A 118 2.63 8.10 -8.10
N GLY A 119 2.05 9.25 -8.49
CA GLY A 119 2.14 9.80 -9.84
C GLY A 119 1.14 9.19 -10.84
N PRO A 120 1.35 9.41 -12.16
CA PRO A 120 0.34 9.08 -13.17
C PRO A 120 0.03 7.60 -13.32
N GLY A 121 1.00 6.72 -13.00
CA GLY A 121 0.85 5.25 -13.04
C GLY A 121 0.42 4.63 -11.70
N GLU A 122 0.04 5.46 -10.74
CA GLU A 122 -0.30 5.02 -9.40
C GLU A 122 -1.41 3.97 -9.38
N SER A 123 -1.20 2.91 -8.60
CA SER A 123 -2.20 1.88 -8.35
C SER A 123 -3.46 2.49 -7.72
N PRO A 124 -4.67 2.20 -8.26
CA PRO A 124 -5.93 2.67 -7.68
C PRO A 124 -6.11 2.27 -6.21
N LEU A 125 -5.54 1.14 -5.79
CA LEU A 125 -5.51 0.75 -4.38
C LEU A 125 -4.75 1.77 -3.54
N TYR A 126 -3.57 2.24 -3.99
CA TYR A 126 -2.76 3.21 -3.25
C TYR A 126 -3.37 4.61 -3.28
N THR A 127 -4.01 5.02 -4.38
CA THR A 127 -4.83 6.25 -4.41
C THR A 127 -5.88 6.23 -3.30
N TYR A 128 -6.59 5.11 -3.17
CA TYR A 128 -7.59 4.93 -2.10
C TYR A 128 -6.94 4.95 -0.71
N LEU A 129 -5.88 4.16 -0.47
CA LEU A 129 -5.20 4.08 0.82
C LEU A 129 -4.74 5.46 1.31
N LYS A 130 -4.09 6.22 0.43
CA LYS A 130 -3.62 7.59 0.71
C LYS A 130 -4.76 8.58 0.99
N SER A 131 -5.92 8.40 0.32
CA SER A 131 -7.10 9.24 0.57
C SER A 131 -7.74 8.99 1.93
N GLN A 132 -7.54 7.79 2.50
CA GLN A 132 -8.10 7.43 3.83
C GLN A 132 -7.16 7.80 4.98
N GLN A 133 -5.84 7.69 4.76
CA GLN A 133 -4.81 7.99 5.76
C GLN A 133 -3.65 8.73 5.07
N GLY A 134 -3.54 10.02 5.35
CA GLY A 134 -2.48 10.88 4.86
C GLY A 134 -1.11 10.54 5.48
N PHE A 135 -0.10 11.35 5.15
CA PHE A 135 1.25 11.20 5.72
C PHE A 135 1.21 11.39 7.25
N ALA A 136 1.75 10.41 7.97
CA ALA A 136 1.68 10.37 9.43
C ALA A 136 2.85 11.08 10.14
N GLY A 137 3.84 11.55 9.38
CA GLY A 137 5.08 12.12 9.92
C GLY A 137 6.17 11.05 10.15
N PHE A 138 7.43 11.44 9.97
CA PHE A 138 8.55 10.58 10.37
C PHE A 138 8.81 10.72 11.88
N ASP A 139 9.21 9.63 12.51
CA ASP A 139 9.75 9.68 13.87
C ASP A 139 11.11 10.38 13.86
N LEU A 140 11.18 11.60 14.41
CA LEU A 140 12.39 12.39 14.44
C LEU A 140 13.39 11.91 15.51
N GLY A 141 12.97 11.08 16.46
CA GLY A 141 13.86 10.38 17.38
C GLY A 141 14.66 9.26 16.70
N ASN A 142 14.18 8.75 15.56
CA ASN A 142 14.89 7.80 14.72
C ASN A 142 15.86 8.54 13.78
N PRO A 143 17.18 8.21 13.77
CA PRO A 143 18.16 8.91 12.93
C PRO A 143 17.84 8.89 11.43
N ILE A 144 17.22 7.80 10.93
CA ILE A 144 16.80 7.70 9.52
C ILE A 144 15.58 8.61 9.29
N GLY A 145 14.64 8.61 10.22
CA GLY A 145 13.47 9.49 10.16
C GLY A 145 13.84 10.96 10.13
N ALA A 146 14.77 11.37 10.99
CA ALA A 146 15.30 12.75 11.00
C ALA A 146 15.96 13.12 9.67
N ARG A 147 16.79 12.22 9.08
CA ARG A 147 17.42 12.45 7.76
C ARG A 147 16.39 12.53 6.63
N LEU A 148 15.38 11.68 6.64
CA LEU A 148 14.30 11.74 5.65
C LEU A 148 13.55 13.05 5.76
N HIS A 149 13.16 13.45 6.97
CA HIS A 149 12.51 14.74 7.24
C HIS A 149 13.34 15.90 6.71
N GLU A 150 14.62 15.98 7.06
CA GLU A 150 15.53 17.02 6.60
C GLU A 150 15.62 17.06 5.07
N SER A 151 15.78 15.89 4.43
CA SER A 151 15.90 15.77 2.98
C SER A 151 14.63 16.23 2.26
N PHE A 152 13.45 15.85 2.77
CA PHE A 152 12.17 16.25 2.19
C PHE A 152 11.88 17.73 2.41
N SER A 153 12.11 18.24 3.63
CA SER A 153 11.86 19.66 3.99
C SER A 153 12.73 20.63 3.20
N LYS A 154 13.98 20.24 2.85
CA LYS A 154 14.86 21.05 2.00
C LYS A 154 14.37 21.17 0.56
N ARG A 155 13.69 20.13 0.04
CA ARG A 155 13.17 20.12 -1.34
C ARG A 155 11.78 20.75 -1.44
N ASP A 156 10.95 20.53 -0.45
CA ASP A 156 9.59 21.03 -0.35
C ASP A 156 9.22 21.21 1.13
N PRO A 157 9.16 22.46 1.64
CA PRO A 157 8.75 22.73 3.02
C PRO A 157 7.34 22.20 3.37
N ASP A 158 6.49 22.06 2.36
CA ASP A 158 5.11 21.61 2.50
C ASP A 158 4.92 20.11 2.24
N TYR A 159 6.01 19.35 2.05
CA TYR A 159 5.97 17.93 1.70
C TYR A 159 5.03 17.10 2.61
N ALA A 160 4.89 17.49 3.88
CA ALA A 160 4.07 16.78 4.85
C ALA A 160 2.56 16.97 4.61
N LYS A 161 2.15 17.99 3.87
CA LYS A 161 0.74 18.25 3.53
C LYS A 161 0.24 17.33 2.42
N ASN A 162 1.14 16.80 1.60
CA ASN A 162 0.83 15.87 0.52
C ASN A 162 0.72 14.44 1.08
N PRO A 163 -0.37 13.67 0.79
CA PRO A 163 -0.57 12.32 1.26
C PRO A 163 0.31 11.27 0.58
N ASP A 164 1.08 11.61 -0.45
CA ASP A 164 1.94 10.68 -1.18
C ASP A 164 2.82 9.84 -0.26
N ILE A 165 3.14 8.64 -0.73
CA ILE A 165 4.10 7.77 -0.07
C ILE A 165 5.47 8.43 -0.15
N LYS A 166 6.15 8.55 0.97
CA LYS A 166 7.45 9.24 1.03
C LYS A 166 8.63 8.29 0.85
N TRP A 167 8.47 7.02 1.22
CA TRP A 167 9.57 6.06 1.12
C TRP A 167 9.06 4.61 1.07
N ASN A 168 9.97 3.67 0.75
CA ASN A 168 9.72 2.23 0.88
C ASN A 168 9.36 1.85 2.33
N PHE A 169 8.61 0.78 2.50
CA PHE A 169 8.13 0.25 3.78
C PHE A 169 7.12 1.15 4.49
N THR A 170 6.37 1.99 3.76
CA THR A 170 5.13 2.59 4.27
C THR A 170 4.05 1.51 4.33
N LYS A 171 3.29 1.48 5.42
CA LYS A 171 2.32 0.42 5.70
C LYS A 171 0.96 1.02 6.01
N PHE A 172 -0.10 0.29 5.58
CA PHE A 172 -1.48 0.62 5.91
C PHE A 172 -2.12 -0.56 6.63
N LEU A 173 -2.69 -0.31 7.80
CA LEU A 173 -3.43 -1.29 8.59
C LEU A 173 -4.92 -1.21 8.24
N ILE A 174 -5.52 -2.36 7.95
CA ILE A 174 -6.89 -2.49 7.47
C ILE A 174 -7.67 -3.41 8.41
N ASP A 175 -8.85 -3.01 8.82
CA ASP A 175 -9.72 -3.84 9.66
C ASP A 175 -10.40 -4.98 8.88
N ARG A 176 -11.07 -5.90 9.60
CA ARG A 176 -11.79 -7.06 9.01
C ARG A 176 -12.93 -6.66 8.06
N LYS A 177 -13.35 -5.39 8.06
CA LYS A 177 -14.38 -4.84 7.16
C LYS A 177 -13.79 -4.18 5.92
N GLY A 178 -12.45 -4.14 5.82
CA GLY A 178 -11.73 -3.53 4.72
C GLY A 178 -11.55 -2.01 4.84
N LYS A 179 -11.76 -1.44 6.01
CA LYS A 179 -11.55 -0.03 6.29
C LYS A 179 -10.08 0.21 6.65
N VAL A 180 -9.48 1.24 6.07
CA VAL A 180 -8.13 1.70 6.43
C VAL A 180 -8.20 2.40 7.79
N VAL A 181 -7.49 1.87 8.78
CA VAL A 181 -7.54 2.37 10.16
C VAL A 181 -6.31 3.15 10.57
N LYS A 182 -5.14 2.81 9.99
CA LYS A 182 -3.89 3.51 10.32
C LYS A 182 -2.88 3.42 9.18
N ARG A 183 -2.05 4.45 9.03
CA ARG A 183 -0.84 4.46 8.23
C ARG A 183 0.37 4.51 9.16
N PHE A 184 1.41 3.77 8.79
CA PHE A 184 2.71 3.79 9.45
C PHE A 184 3.78 4.15 8.43
N GLU A 185 4.61 5.12 8.78
CA GLU A 185 5.78 5.44 7.98
C GLU A 185 6.91 4.41 8.22
N PRO A 186 7.94 4.35 7.38
CA PRO A 186 8.99 3.34 7.48
C PRO A 186 9.69 3.23 8.84
N THR A 187 9.68 4.31 9.61
CA THR A 187 10.33 4.39 10.94
C THR A 187 9.50 3.83 12.07
N ALA A 188 8.23 3.44 11.83
CA ALA A 188 7.42 2.78 12.83
C ALA A 188 8.00 1.39 13.16
N THR A 189 8.06 1.07 14.45
CA THR A 189 8.57 -0.23 14.91
C THR A 189 7.53 -1.35 14.79
N SER A 190 7.99 -2.59 14.80
CA SER A 190 7.11 -3.78 14.80
C SER A 190 6.16 -3.79 16.01
N GLU A 191 6.62 -3.37 17.19
CA GLU A 191 5.80 -3.27 18.39
C GLU A 191 4.67 -2.25 18.25
N GLN A 192 4.93 -1.12 17.60
CA GLN A 192 3.91 -0.11 17.33
C GLN A 192 2.83 -0.64 16.37
N ILE A 193 3.25 -1.40 15.35
CA ILE A 193 2.34 -2.03 14.39
C ILE A 193 1.52 -3.11 15.10
N GLU A 194 2.18 -3.98 15.85
CA GLU A 194 1.57 -5.07 16.61
C GLU A 194 0.51 -4.55 17.60
N ALA A 195 0.83 -3.49 18.35
CA ALA A 195 -0.08 -2.90 19.33
C ALA A 195 -1.39 -2.41 18.71
N GLU A 196 -1.35 -1.84 17.50
CA GLU A 196 -2.56 -1.41 16.79
C GLU A 196 -3.29 -2.57 16.13
N MET A 197 -2.56 -3.50 15.55
CA MET A 197 -3.11 -4.68 14.89
C MET A 197 -3.88 -5.57 15.87
N LYS A 198 -3.35 -5.82 17.08
CA LYS A 198 -4.01 -6.61 18.14
C LYS A 198 -5.40 -6.10 18.54
N LYS A 199 -5.66 -4.81 18.39
CA LYS A 199 -6.99 -4.23 18.67
C LYS A 199 -8.04 -4.64 17.64
N LEU A 200 -7.62 -5.20 16.51
CA LEU A 200 -8.48 -5.55 15.36
C LEU A 200 -8.64 -7.08 15.20
N LEU A 201 -7.77 -7.89 15.82
CA LEU A 201 -7.84 -9.34 15.82
C LEU A 201 -8.97 -9.83 16.73
#